data_41a5f30e208170ca8575216d9e82f85a
#
_entry.id   41a5f30e208170ca8575216d9e82f85a
#
_cell.length_a   1.000
_cell.length_b   1.000
_cell.length_c   1.000
_cell.angle_alpha   90.00
_cell.angle_beta   90.00
_cell.angle_gamma   90.00
#
_symmetry.space_group_name_H-M   'P 1'
#
loop_
_entity.id
_entity.type
_entity.pdbx_description
1 polymer ?
#
loop_
_entity_poly.entity_id
_entity_poly.type
_entity_poly.pdbx_seq_one_letter_code
_entity_poly.pdbx_strand_id
1 'polypeptide(L)'
;MWQSIINAVNPYFYIVSLRNLLYDFGVFKPKKVPVPVISVGNLSCGGTGKTSVVRFLAERLSQDTSLLILSRGYRRKSKGFKWVLKEGRLLGDVYEAGDEPYLLARIFEGNPRVSVAVCEKRYEGALQALKEVELNLIILDDGFQHRALYRDLDLVLIKRTDLSDRLLPFGRLREPKGSLKRAHALILSYQEICPFEFSFENKPVFKMYRKNFRLLNHELKPFEPHNTIEFIAFSALGDNEQFFKTLEGLGIKLKGRLSFPDHWDYKGFTPKEDEFYLTTLKDFVKLRPLPNIFVLDFEVDVPGLEEFVKDVIFRKACSGCG
;
A
#
# COMPACT_ATOMS: atom_id res chain seq x y z
N MET A 1 7.03 13.61 29.01
CA MET A 1 7.43 12.80 30.17
C MET A 1 6.83 11.40 30.18
N TRP A 2 5.50 11.17 30.16
CA TRP A 2 4.88 9.83 30.14
C TRP A 2 5.29 8.94 28.96
N GLN A 3 5.46 9.49 27.76
CA GLN A 3 5.87 8.74 26.57
C GLN A 3 7.31 8.20 26.68
N SER A 4 8.19 8.94 27.36
CA SER A 4 9.57 8.50 27.62
C SER A 4 9.62 7.34 28.62
N ILE A 5 8.78 7.35 29.63
CA ILE A 5 8.69 6.28 30.65
C ILE A 5 8.15 4.99 30.03
N ILE A 6 7.10 5.08 29.19
CA ILE A 6 6.52 3.90 28.51
C ILE A 6 7.51 3.26 27.53
N ASN A 7 8.30 4.06 26.82
CA ASN A 7 9.35 3.54 25.95
C ASN A 7 10.48 2.87 26.77
N ALA A 8 10.77 3.35 27.98
CA ALA A 8 11.80 2.78 28.85
C ALA A 8 11.48 1.37 29.35
N VAL A 9 10.18 0.96 29.36
CA VAL A 9 9.75 -0.39 29.76
C VAL A 9 9.29 -1.26 28.58
N ASN A 10 9.48 -0.79 27.34
CA ASN A 10 9.04 -1.49 26.14
C ASN A 10 10.18 -2.27 25.48
N PRO A 11 10.25 -3.62 25.61
CA PRO A 11 11.31 -4.42 25.01
C PRO A 11 11.36 -4.29 23.47
N TYR A 12 10.21 -4.11 22.81
CA TYR A 12 10.13 -3.91 21.37
C TYR A 12 10.86 -2.62 20.93
N PHE A 13 10.80 -1.55 21.74
CA PHE A 13 11.55 -0.32 21.49
C PHE A 13 13.06 -0.58 21.39
N TYR A 14 13.61 -1.35 22.33
CA TYR A 14 15.05 -1.65 22.35
C TYR A 14 15.46 -2.51 21.15
N ILE A 15 14.65 -3.55 20.80
CA ILE A 15 14.94 -4.42 19.67
C ILE A 15 14.96 -3.62 18.35
N VAL A 16 13.95 -2.78 18.14
CA VAL A 16 13.85 -1.96 16.92
C VAL A 16 14.94 -0.89 16.89
N SER A 17 15.22 -0.24 18.02
CA SER A 17 16.27 0.78 18.14
C SER A 17 17.64 0.19 17.90
N LEU A 18 17.96 -0.96 18.50
CA LEU A 18 19.23 -1.66 18.28
C LEU A 18 19.39 -2.06 16.81
N ARG A 19 18.36 -2.68 16.20
CA ARG A 19 18.40 -3.00 14.77
C ARG A 19 18.69 -1.76 13.91
N ASN A 20 18.02 -0.66 14.18
CA ASN A 20 18.22 0.58 13.44
C ASN A 20 19.62 1.14 13.64
N LEU A 21 20.12 1.14 14.87
CA LEU A 21 21.47 1.55 15.22
C LEU A 21 22.54 0.74 14.46
N LEU A 22 22.40 -0.59 14.38
CA LEU A 22 23.32 -1.45 13.63
C LEU A 22 23.37 -1.11 12.12
N TYR A 23 22.26 -0.70 11.53
CA TYR A 23 22.26 -0.14 10.17
C TYR A 23 22.90 1.24 10.10
N ASP A 24 22.62 2.13 11.08
CA ASP A 24 23.09 3.50 11.08
C ASP A 24 24.62 3.55 11.26
N PHE A 25 25.20 2.64 12.05
CA PHE A 25 26.65 2.46 12.18
C PHE A 25 27.30 1.61 11.08
N GLY A 26 26.53 1.15 10.09
CA GLY A 26 27.07 0.38 8.96
C GLY A 26 27.47 -1.06 9.30
N VAL A 27 27.12 -1.58 10.49
CA VAL A 27 27.29 -3.02 10.84
C VAL A 27 26.45 -3.87 9.89
N PHE A 28 25.19 -3.50 9.70
CA PHE A 28 24.35 -4.06 8.64
C PHE A 28 24.41 -3.14 7.42
N LYS A 29 24.80 -3.68 6.27
CA LYS A 29 24.93 -2.91 5.03
C LYS A 29 23.75 -3.21 4.10
N PRO A 30 22.97 -2.19 3.67
CA PRO A 30 21.98 -2.36 2.62
C PRO A 30 22.63 -2.81 1.31
N LYS A 31 22.03 -3.78 0.64
CA LYS A 31 22.50 -4.27 -0.65
C LYS A 31 21.83 -3.48 -1.78
N LYS A 32 22.59 -3.09 -2.80
CA LYS A 32 22.07 -2.36 -3.97
C LYS A 32 21.74 -3.32 -5.10
N VAL A 33 20.76 -2.94 -5.90
CA VAL A 33 20.45 -3.53 -7.21
C VAL A 33 20.73 -2.50 -8.32
N PRO A 34 20.89 -2.91 -9.59
CA PRO A 34 21.34 -2.02 -10.67
C PRO A 34 20.29 -1.00 -11.14
N VAL A 35 19.06 -1.05 -10.62
CA VAL A 35 18.00 -0.11 -10.96
C VAL A 35 17.57 0.68 -9.72
N PRO A 36 17.01 1.89 -9.88
CA PRO A 36 16.49 2.66 -8.76
C PRO A 36 15.38 1.93 -8.00
N VAL A 37 15.34 2.17 -6.68
CA VAL A 37 14.35 1.57 -5.77
C VAL A 37 13.62 2.67 -5.01
N ILE A 38 12.31 2.76 -5.20
CA ILE A 38 11.40 3.59 -4.42
C ILE A 38 10.76 2.72 -3.35
N SER A 39 10.75 3.18 -2.11
CA SER A 39 10.00 2.54 -1.03
C SER A 39 8.81 3.40 -0.65
N VAL A 40 7.62 2.81 -0.66
CA VAL A 40 6.40 3.37 -0.10
C VAL A 40 6.12 2.63 1.19
N GLY A 41 6.12 3.34 2.31
CA GLY A 41 5.96 2.72 3.62
C GLY A 41 5.26 3.62 4.62
N ASN A 42 5.19 3.20 5.88
CA ASN A 42 4.61 3.98 6.97
C ASN A 42 5.23 3.57 8.31
N LEU A 43 4.91 4.30 9.38
CA LEU A 43 5.35 3.98 10.72
C LEU A 43 4.46 2.98 11.44
N SER A 44 3.15 2.95 11.16
CA SER A 44 2.15 2.21 11.93
C SER A 44 1.65 0.95 11.23
N CYS A 45 1.05 0.04 11.98
CA CYS A 45 0.23 -1.02 11.44
C CYS A 45 -1.14 -0.47 11.02
N GLY A 46 -1.73 -1.08 9.97
CA GLY A 46 -3.08 -0.74 9.50
C GLY A 46 -3.10 0.12 8.22
N GLY A 47 -4.30 0.40 7.75
CA GLY A 47 -4.56 1.05 6.47
C GLY A 47 -4.16 2.53 6.46
N THR A 48 -2.98 2.82 5.96
CA THR A 48 -2.47 4.19 5.75
C THR A 48 -2.55 4.65 4.30
N GLY A 49 -3.02 3.80 3.38
CA GLY A 49 -3.10 4.11 1.96
C GLY A 49 -1.82 3.82 1.16
N LYS A 50 -0.88 3.02 1.71
CA LYS A 50 0.36 2.65 0.99
C LYS A 50 0.09 2.07 -0.39
N THR A 51 -0.73 1.03 -0.46
CA THR A 51 -1.08 0.34 -1.71
C THR A 51 -1.73 1.30 -2.73
N SER A 52 -2.52 2.27 -2.26
CA SER A 52 -3.10 3.31 -3.13
C SER A 52 -2.04 4.27 -3.67
N VAL A 53 -1.03 4.65 -2.87
CA VAL A 53 0.10 5.47 -3.34
C VAL A 53 1.01 4.67 -4.27
N VAL A 54 1.24 3.38 -4.01
CA VAL A 54 1.95 2.47 -4.93
C VAL A 54 1.22 2.40 -6.28
N ARG A 55 -0.11 2.21 -6.26
CA ARG A 55 -0.96 2.25 -7.45
C ARG A 55 -0.80 3.57 -8.20
N PHE A 56 -0.95 4.71 -7.51
CA PHE A 56 -0.80 6.06 -8.09
C PHE A 56 0.55 6.23 -8.79
N LEU A 57 1.64 5.87 -8.13
CA LEU A 57 2.98 5.98 -8.72
C LEU A 57 3.15 5.02 -9.90
N ALA A 58 2.69 3.78 -9.79
CA ALA A 58 2.82 2.81 -10.85
C ALA A 58 2.00 3.20 -12.09
N GLU A 59 0.78 3.73 -11.94
CA GLU A 59 -0.05 4.24 -13.04
C GLU A 59 0.64 5.38 -13.80
N ARG A 60 1.33 6.28 -13.08
CA ARG A 60 2.02 7.45 -13.68
C ARG A 60 3.35 7.08 -14.31
N LEU A 61 4.17 6.31 -13.59
CA LEU A 61 5.52 5.99 -14.03
C LEU A 61 5.55 4.92 -15.12
N SER A 62 4.56 4.02 -15.16
CA SER A 62 4.49 2.98 -16.22
C SER A 62 4.13 3.53 -17.60
N GLN A 63 3.80 4.80 -17.73
CA GLN A 63 3.61 5.41 -19.04
C GLN A 63 4.90 5.34 -19.87
N ASP A 64 6.06 5.53 -19.22
CA ASP A 64 7.37 5.62 -19.88
C ASP A 64 8.40 4.63 -19.34
N THR A 65 8.10 3.90 -18.27
CA THR A 65 9.09 3.09 -17.51
C THR A 65 8.56 1.72 -17.22
N SER A 66 9.35 0.66 -17.52
CA SER A 66 9.06 -0.70 -17.08
C SER A 66 9.40 -0.85 -15.61
N LEU A 67 8.44 -1.26 -14.80
CA LEU A 67 8.60 -1.29 -13.34
C LEU A 67 8.12 -2.58 -12.70
N LEU A 68 8.73 -2.89 -11.55
CA LEU A 68 8.34 -3.97 -10.66
C LEU A 68 7.74 -3.39 -9.37
N ILE A 69 6.56 -3.82 -9.01
CA ILE A 69 6.02 -3.67 -7.65
C ILE A 69 6.43 -4.92 -6.86
N LEU A 70 7.25 -4.74 -5.82
CA LEU A 70 7.76 -5.84 -5.00
C LEU A 70 7.26 -5.72 -3.57
N SER A 71 6.45 -6.68 -3.14
CA SER A 71 5.85 -6.75 -1.81
C SER A 71 6.34 -7.96 -1.00
N ARG A 72 6.01 -7.99 0.27
CA ARG A 72 6.25 -9.15 1.15
C ARG A 72 5.29 -10.30 0.87
N GLY A 73 4.07 -9.97 0.46
CA GLY A 73 2.98 -10.92 0.44
C GLY A 73 2.55 -11.27 1.87
N TYR A 74 2.08 -10.29 2.63
CA TYR A 74 1.60 -10.53 4.00
C TYR A 74 0.47 -11.56 4.02
N ARG A 75 0.54 -12.54 4.94
CA ARG A 75 -0.41 -13.66 5.09
C ARG A 75 -0.55 -14.61 3.87
N ARG A 76 0.32 -14.51 2.86
CA ARG A 76 0.34 -15.47 1.75
C ARG A 76 0.72 -16.87 2.24
N LYS A 77 0.29 -17.91 1.52
CA LYS A 77 0.65 -19.30 1.81
C LYS A 77 1.96 -19.74 1.16
N SER A 78 2.35 -19.08 0.08
CA SER A 78 3.60 -19.35 -0.63
C SER A 78 4.82 -18.81 0.14
N LYS A 79 6.01 -19.27 -0.20
CA LYS A 79 7.31 -18.77 0.32
C LYS A 79 8.27 -18.49 -0.81
N GLY A 80 9.29 -17.65 -0.54
CA GLY A 80 10.30 -17.27 -1.50
C GLY A 80 9.76 -16.32 -2.58
N PHE A 81 10.44 -16.26 -3.72
CA PHE A 81 10.02 -15.42 -4.83
C PHE A 81 8.85 -16.05 -5.60
N LYS A 82 7.85 -15.22 -5.91
CA LYS A 82 6.72 -15.60 -6.78
C LYS A 82 6.31 -14.41 -7.64
N TRP A 83 6.16 -14.64 -8.93
CA TRP A 83 5.44 -13.72 -9.79
C TRP A 83 3.94 -13.75 -9.48
N VAL A 84 3.34 -12.58 -9.41
CA VAL A 84 1.88 -12.41 -9.33
C VAL A 84 1.37 -11.89 -10.67
N LEU A 85 2.09 -10.90 -11.21
CA LEU A 85 1.90 -10.36 -12.56
C LEU A 85 3.27 -10.26 -13.23
N LYS A 86 3.43 -10.75 -14.43
CA LYS A 86 4.67 -10.61 -15.20
C LYS A 86 4.35 -9.94 -16.53
N GLU A 87 4.87 -8.72 -16.73
CA GLU A 87 4.66 -7.94 -17.96
C GLU A 87 3.17 -7.88 -18.37
N GLY A 88 2.30 -7.54 -17.41
CA GLY A 88 0.85 -7.45 -17.61
C GLY A 88 0.11 -8.80 -17.64
N ARG A 89 0.79 -9.94 -17.58
CA ARG A 89 0.17 -11.26 -17.55
C ARG A 89 -0.01 -11.74 -16.11
N LEU A 90 -1.25 -11.99 -15.69
CA LEU A 90 -1.56 -12.54 -14.38
C LEU A 90 -1.09 -14.00 -14.27
N LEU A 91 -0.32 -14.33 -13.24
CA LEU A 91 0.28 -15.66 -13.02
C LEU A 91 -0.08 -16.27 -11.68
N GLY A 92 -0.26 -15.45 -10.63
CA GLY A 92 -0.55 -15.90 -9.27
C GLY A 92 -2.01 -15.73 -8.89
N ASP A 93 -2.36 -16.27 -7.74
CA ASP A 93 -3.67 -16.08 -7.10
C ASP A 93 -3.53 -15.35 -5.74
N VAL A 94 -4.66 -15.04 -5.11
CA VAL A 94 -4.70 -14.34 -3.82
C VAL A 94 -4.03 -15.12 -2.69
N TYR A 95 -4.08 -16.45 -2.72
CA TYR A 95 -3.48 -17.31 -1.68
C TYR A 95 -1.96 -17.37 -1.78
N GLU A 96 -1.43 -17.36 -3.00
CA GLU A 96 0.00 -17.34 -3.26
C GLU A 96 0.63 -15.96 -3.09
N ALA A 97 -0.12 -14.92 -3.40
CA ALA A 97 0.36 -13.54 -3.41
C ALA A 97 0.11 -12.79 -2.09
N GLY A 98 -1.05 -13.01 -1.47
CA GLY A 98 -1.64 -12.15 -0.45
C GLY A 98 -2.52 -11.05 -1.07
N ASP A 99 -3.41 -10.47 -0.28
CA ASP A 99 -4.48 -9.57 -0.72
C ASP A 99 -3.96 -8.36 -1.53
N GLU A 100 -3.00 -7.62 -0.97
CA GLU A 100 -2.53 -6.35 -1.55
C GLU A 100 -1.73 -6.53 -2.85
N PRO A 101 -0.76 -7.46 -2.95
CA PRO A 101 -0.06 -7.72 -4.21
C PRO A 101 -0.98 -8.28 -5.30
N TYR A 102 -1.94 -9.13 -4.93
CA TYR A 102 -2.91 -9.65 -5.88
C TYR A 102 -3.86 -8.57 -6.40
N LEU A 103 -4.31 -7.68 -5.52
CA LEU A 103 -5.07 -6.50 -5.90
C LEU A 103 -4.32 -5.65 -6.94
N LEU A 104 -3.04 -5.32 -6.67
CA LEU A 104 -2.21 -4.55 -7.61
C LEU A 104 -2.04 -5.30 -8.95
N ALA A 105 -1.83 -6.62 -8.90
CA ALA A 105 -1.74 -7.44 -10.11
C ALA A 105 -3.02 -7.38 -10.95
N ARG A 106 -4.20 -7.42 -10.32
CA ARG A 106 -5.49 -7.30 -11.01
C ARG A 106 -5.72 -5.90 -11.61
N ILE A 107 -5.28 -4.84 -10.93
CA ILE A 107 -5.37 -3.46 -11.44
C ILE A 107 -4.51 -3.27 -12.69
N PHE A 108 -3.31 -3.86 -12.70
CA PHE A 108 -2.35 -3.69 -13.78
C PHE A 108 -2.37 -4.83 -14.82
N GLU A 109 -3.35 -5.74 -14.74
CA GLU A 109 -3.53 -6.79 -15.74
C GLU A 109 -3.70 -6.18 -17.14
N GLY A 110 -2.92 -6.67 -18.11
CA GLY A 110 -2.88 -6.13 -19.47
C GLY A 110 -1.89 -4.98 -19.68
N ASN A 111 -1.25 -4.42 -18.63
CA ASN A 111 -0.20 -3.42 -18.79
C ASN A 111 1.19 -4.08 -18.87
N PRO A 112 1.83 -4.17 -20.07
CA PRO A 112 3.09 -4.89 -20.24
C PRO A 112 4.27 -4.23 -19.53
N ARG A 113 4.16 -2.97 -19.11
CA ARG A 113 5.23 -2.25 -18.39
C ARG A 113 5.17 -2.44 -16.87
N VAL A 114 4.17 -3.14 -16.35
CA VAL A 114 4.04 -3.40 -14.92
C VAL A 114 4.15 -4.87 -14.62
N SER A 115 5.02 -5.18 -13.69
CA SER A 115 5.14 -6.50 -13.09
C SER A 115 4.92 -6.41 -11.58
N VAL A 116 4.35 -7.45 -10.98
CA VAL A 116 4.13 -7.57 -9.53
C VAL A 116 4.71 -8.88 -9.05
N ALA A 117 5.54 -8.83 -8.02
CA ALA A 117 6.11 -10.02 -7.40
C ALA A 117 6.09 -9.92 -5.88
N VAL A 118 6.17 -11.07 -5.23
CA VAL A 118 6.28 -11.19 -3.77
C VAL A 118 7.52 -11.96 -3.38
N CYS A 119 8.20 -11.49 -2.34
CA CYS A 119 9.36 -12.15 -1.75
C CYS A 119 9.62 -11.59 -0.35
N GLU A 120 9.87 -12.42 0.66
CA GLU A 120 10.21 -11.95 2.01
C GLU A 120 11.56 -11.22 2.03
N LYS A 121 12.52 -11.74 1.28
CA LYS A 121 13.86 -11.16 1.11
C LYS A 121 13.88 -10.31 -0.16
N ARG A 122 13.45 -9.02 -0.05
CA ARG A 122 13.28 -8.12 -1.22
C ARG A 122 14.51 -8.03 -2.11
N TYR A 123 15.72 -8.08 -1.55
CA TYR A 123 16.95 -8.05 -2.36
C TYR A 123 17.05 -9.27 -3.28
N GLU A 124 16.81 -10.47 -2.74
CA GLU A 124 16.82 -11.72 -3.53
C GLU A 124 15.71 -11.70 -4.58
N GLY A 125 14.51 -11.23 -4.18
CA GLY A 125 13.37 -11.08 -5.09
C GLY A 125 13.63 -10.08 -6.22
N ALA A 126 14.24 -8.94 -5.92
CA ALA A 126 14.62 -7.96 -6.92
C ALA A 126 15.64 -8.51 -7.93
N LEU A 127 16.69 -9.20 -7.45
CA LEU A 127 17.67 -9.81 -8.32
C LEU A 127 17.08 -10.91 -9.21
N GLN A 128 16.15 -11.72 -8.68
CA GLN A 128 15.50 -12.75 -9.48
C GLN A 128 14.61 -12.12 -10.57
N ALA A 129 13.85 -11.09 -10.23
CA ALA A 129 13.03 -10.39 -11.21
C ALA A 129 13.87 -9.77 -12.34
N LEU A 130 14.98 -9.11 -12.01
CA LEU A 130 15.90 -8.48 -12.96
C LEU A 130 16.61 -9.46 -13.89
N LYS A 131 16.69 -10.75 -13.54
CA LYS A 131 17.21 -11.79 -14.43
C LYS A 131 16.20 -12.24 -15.49
N GLU A 132 14.92 -12.04 -15.22
CA GLU A 132 13.84 -12.60 -16.03
C GLU A 132 13.09 -11.56 -16.86
N VAL A 133 13.15 -10.27 -16.46
CA VAL A 133 12.42 -9.15 -17.08
C VAL A 133 13.32 -7.92 -17.11
N GLU A 134 13.25 -7.17 -18.19
CA GLU A 134 13.91 -5.87 -18.29
C GLU A 134 13.12 -4.83 -17.49
N LEU A 135 13.72 -4.36 -16.40
CA LEU A 135 13.13 -3.43 -15.46
C LEU A 135 14.01 -2.21 -15.30
N ASN A 136 13.39 -1.04 -15.26
CA ASN A 136 14.07 0.25 -15.06
C ASN A 136 13.81 0.84 -13.67
N LEU A 137 12.85 0.30 -12.92
CA LEU A 137 12.44 0.81 -11.62
C LEU A 137 11.85 -0.31 -10.75
N ILE A 138 12.09 -0.23 -9.44
CA ILE A 138 11.41 -1.08 -8.44
C ILE A 138 10.68 -0.20 -7.45
N ILE A 139 9.39 -0.49 -7.20
CA ILE A 139 8.59 0.11 -6.13
C ILE A 139 8.36 -0.94 -5.05
N LEU A 140 8.83 -0.68 -3.84
CA LEU A 140 8.57 -1.54 -2.68
C LEU A 140 7.26 -1.13 -2.01
N ASP A 141 6.30 -2.03 -2.00
CA ASP A 141 5.11 -1.89 -1.17
C ASP A 141 5.43 -2.35 0.26
N ASP A 142 5.17 -1.48 1.24
CA ASP A 142 5.52 -1.64 2.65
C ASP A 142 7.04 -1.82 2.88
N GLY A 143 7.84 -0.94 2.26
CA GLY A 143 9.30 -1.07 2.23
C GLY A 143 10.07 -0.40 3.37
N PHE A 144 9.49 0.55 4.12
CA PHE A 144 10.24 1.44 5.04
C PHE A 144 11.03 0.70 6.13
N GLN A 145 10.49 -0.37 6.70
CA GLN A 145 11.16 -1.20 7.69
C GLN A 145 12.20 -2.16 7.08
N HIS A 146 12.15 -2.39 5.75
CA HIS A 146 13.03 -3.37 5.09
C HIS A 146 14.36 -2.72 4.67
N ARG A 147 15.26 -2.47 5.63
CA ARG A 147 16.54 -1.78 5.43
C ARG A 147 17.61 -2.61 4.69
N ALA A 148 17.41 -3.91 4.50
CA ALA A 148 18.37 -4.79 3.85
C ALA A 148 18.55 -4.53 2.34
N LEU A 149 17.53 -3.99 1.66
CA LEU A 149 17.62 -3.48 0.29
C LEU A 149 17.81 -1.96 0.35
N TYR A 150 18.80 -1.44 -0.39
CA TYR A 150 19.02 -0.01 -0.54
C TYR A 150 17.83 0.63 -1.27
N ARG A 151 17.40 1.80 -0.84
CA ARG A 151 16.34 2.58 -1.48
C ARG A 151 16.89 3.94 -1.85
N ASP A 152 16.67 4.33 -3.09
CA ASP A 152 17.04 5.64 -3.60
C ASP A 152 16.06 6.72 -3.13
N LEU A 153 14.81 6.30 -2.88
CA LEU A 153 13.75 7.16 -2.38
C LEU A 153 12.86 6.42 -1.37
N ASP A 154 12.76 6.94 -0.15
CA ASP A 154 11.84 6.48 0.89
C ASP A 154 10.69 7.49 1.06
N LEU A 155 9.49 7.12 0.67
CA LEU A 155 8.23 7.86 0.84
C LEU A 155 7.48 7.26 2.03
N VAL A 156 7.17 8.10 3.05
CA VAL A 156 6.56 7.62 4.28
C VAL A 156 5.20 8.28 4.51
N LEU A 157 4.17 7.44 4.53
CA LEU A 157 2.82 7.87 4.81
C LEU A 157 2.62 8.06 6.32
N ILE A 158 1.95 9.15 6.67
CA ILE A 158 1.60 9.52 8.04
C ILE A 158 0.09 9.72 8.12
N LYS A 159 -0.56 9.08 9.08
CA LYS A 159 -1.95 9.36 9.47
C LYS A 159 -1.96 10.32 10.65
N ARG A 160 -3.04 11.10 10.80
CA ARG A 160 -3.22 11.98 11.96
C ARG A 160 -3.10 11.20 13.29
N THR A 161 -3.64 9.98 13.32
CA THR A 161 -3.57 9.11 14.51
C THR A 161 -2.14 8.69 14.88
N ASP A 162 -1.22 8.61 13.91
CA ASP A 162 0.18 8.23 14.17
C ASP A 162 0.91 9.28 15.02
N LEU A 163 0.44 10.54 15.00
CA LEU A 163 1.07 11.64 15.74
C LEU A 163 0.97 11.48 17.27
N SER A 164 -0.08 10.83 17.74
CA SER A 164 -0.30 10.56 19.17
C SER A 164 -0.12 9.09 19.56
N ASP A 165 0.07 8.18 18.58
CA ASP A 165 0.13 6.76 18.80
C ASP A 165 1.48 6.31 19.42
N ARG A 166 1.51 5.09 19.95
CA ARG A 166 2.61 4.46 20.66
C ARG A 166 3.20 3.31 19.88
N LEU A 167 4.40 2.89 20.25
CA LEU A 167 5.02 1.69 19.72
C LEU A 167 4.27 0.42 20.15
N LEU A 168 4.32 -0.60 19.28
CA LEU A 168 3.90 -1.95 19.64
C LEU A 168 4.57 -2.41 20.94
N PRO A 169 3.92 -3.18 21.79
CA PRO A 169 2.52 -3.64 21.69
C PRO A 169 1.50 -2.62 22.25
N PHE A 170 1.94 -1.47 22.80
CA PHE A 170 1.09 -0.49 23.47
C PHE A 170 0.37 0.49 22.53
N GLY A 171 0.61 0.41 21.24
CA GLY A 171 0.01 1.16 20.16
C GLY A 171 0.24 0.46 18.84
N ARG A 172 0.19 1.20 17.72
CA ARG A 172 0.32 0.65 16.37
C ARG A 172 1.65 0.99 15.69
N LEU A 173 2.49 1.83 16.27
CA LEU A 173 3.76 2.21 15.63
C LEU A 173 4.72 1.03 15.59
N ARG A 174 5.25 0.72 14.41
CA ARG A 174 6.28 -0.29 14.16
C ARG A 174 7.70 0.24 14.41
N GLU A 175 7.86 1.55 14.38
CA GLU A 175 9.12 2.23 14.65
C GLU A 175 8.86 3.56 15.36
N PRO A 176 9.83 4.07 16.16
CA PRO A 176 9.71 5.38 16.79
C PRO A 176 9.67 6.48 15.73
N LYS A 177 9.03 7.60 16.03
CA LYS A 177 8.91 8.76 15.12
C LYS A 177 10.27 9.31 14.65
N GLY A 178 11.32 9.19 15.46
CA GLY A 178 12.68 9.53 15.07
C GLY A 178 13.18 8.76 13.83
N SER A 179 12.58 7.62 13.50
CA SER A 179 12.89 6.87 12.27
C SER A 179 12.53 7.63 11.00
N LEU A 180 11.67 8.67 11.07
CA LEU A 180 11.37 9.57 9.96
C LEU A 180 12.61 10.30 9.43
N LYS A 181 13.70 10.37 10.18
CA LYS A 181 14.99 10.88 9.66
C LYS A 181 15.43 10.20 8.38
N ARG A 182 15.09 8.92 8.19
CA ARG A 182 15.43 8.14 6.98
C ARG A 182 14.52 8.42 5.79
N ALA A 183 13.31 8.97 6.02
CA ALA A 183 12.40 9.32 4.94
C ALA A 183 13.00 10.42 4.07
N HIS A 184 12.78 10.36 2.78
CA HIS A 184 13.11 11.43 1.85
C HIS A 184 11.95 12.42 1.70
N ALA A 185 10.72 11.94 1.80
CA ALA A 185 9.52 12.76 1.82
C ALA A 185 8.42 12.12 2.67
N LEU A 186 7.49 12.94 3.14
CA LEU A 186 6.32 12.52 3.91
C LEU A 186 5.05 12.71 3.08
N ILE A 187 4.09 11.81 3.25
CA ILE A 187 2.78 11.89 2.61
C ILE A 187 1.72 11.86 3.72
N LEU A 188 0.99 12.95 3.89
CA LEU A 188 -0.10 13.04 4.85
C LEU A 188 -1.36 12.41 4.25
N SER A 189 -1.80 11.28 4.83
CA SER A 189 -2.88 10.45 4.30
C SER A 189 -4.26 11.02 4.58
N TYR A 190 -5.20 10.79 3.64
CA TYR A 190 -6.64 11.01 3.81
C TYR A 190 -7.03 12.42 4.23
N GLN A 191 -6.48 13.42 3.56
CA GLN A 191 -6.70 14.82 3.90
C GLN A 191 -8.13 15.29 3.65
N GLU A 192 -8.88 14.60 2.80
CA GLU A 192 -10.31 14.87 2.57
C GLU A 192 -11.20 14.43 3.73
N ILE A 193 -10.74 13.47 4.56
CA ILE A 193 -11.53 12.97 5.71
C ILE A 193 -11.15 13.70 6.99
N CYS A 194 -9.85 13.83 7.22
CA CYS A 194 -9.31 14.36 8.47
C CYS A 194 -8.06 15.19 8.18
N PRO A 195 -8.25 16.45 7.74
CA PRO A 195 -7.14 17.36 7.45
C PRO A 195 -6.25 17.54 8.67
N PHE A 196 -4.93 17.53 8.45
CA PHE A 196 -3.94 17.85 9.47
C PHE A 196 -2.65 18.34 8.84
N GLU A 197 -1.87 19.06 9.62
CA GLU A 197 -0.53 19.50 9.23
C GLU A 197 0.49 18.75 10.09
N PHE A 198 1.57 18.35 9.44
CA PHE A 198 2.73 17.77 10.10
C PHE A 198 3.97 18.01 9.26
N SER A 199 5.04 18.37 9.89
CA SER A 199 6.37 18.47 9.29
C SER A 199 7.38 17.75 10.17
N PHE A 200 8.47 17.30 9.57
CA PHE A 200 9.55 16.66 10.28
C PHE A 200 10.89 17.10 9.65
N GLU A 201 11.69 17.86 10.41
CA GLU A 201 12.88 18.54 9.88
C GLU A 201 12.51 19.34 8.61
N ASN A 202 13.38 19.44 7.63
CA ASN A 202 13.11 20.16 6.38
C ASN A 202 12.69 19.22 5.24
N LYS A 203 11.98 18.13 5.55
CA LYS A 203 11.56 17.17 4.54
C LYS A 203 10.36 17.67 3.73
N PRO A 204 10.32 17.41 2.39
CA PRO A 204 9.15 17.64 1.59
C PRO A 204 7.94 16.92 2.16
N VAL A 205 6.79 17.60 2.15
CA VAL A 205 5.51 17.06 2.65
C VAL A 205 4.47 17.18 1.56
N PHE A 206 3.84 16.07 1.22
CA PHE A 206 2.76 15.97 0.25
C PHE A 206 1.45 15.61 0.94
N LYS A 207 0.32 16.04 0.38
CA LYS A 207 -1.02 15.75 0.89
C LYS A 207 -1.71 14.77 -0.04
N MET A 208 -2.21 13.67 0.51
CA MET A 208 -2.94 12.64 -0.23
C MET A 208 -4.44 12.82 -0.05
N TYR A 209 -5.16 12.81 -1.16
CA TYR A 209 -6.61 12.88 -1.23
C TYR A 209 -7.17 11.69 -2.00
N ARG A 210 -8.30 11.14 -1.59
CA ARG A 210 -9.09 10.23 -2.40
C ARG A 210 -10.08 11.06 -3.22
N LYS A 211 -10.21 10.73 -4.50
CA LYS A 211 -11.12 11.40 -5.42
C LYS A 211 -11.69 10.42 -6.44
N ASN A 212 -12.60 10.89 -7.28
CA ASN A 212 -13.16 10.12 -8.40
C ASN A 212 -13.72 8.77 -7.92
N PHE A 213 -14.51 8.79 -6.85
CA PHE A 213 -15.19 7.59 -6.37
C PHE A 213 -16.14 7.08 -7.44
N ARG A 214 -16.09 5.77 -7.70
CA ARG A 214 -16.94 5.11 -8.68
C ARG A 214 -17.35 3.73 -8.21
N LEU A 215 -18.53 3.29 -8.61
CA LEU A 215 -18.94 1.92 -8.44
C LEU A 215 -18.52 1.09 -9.65
N LEU A 216 -18.05 -0.12 -9.38
CA LEU A 216 -17.70 -1.11 -10.38
C LEU A 216 -18.59 -2.34 -10.19
N ASN A 217 -18.95 -3.03 -11.29
CA ASN A 217 -19.62 -4.30 -11.24
C ASN A 217 -18.64 -5.47 -10.98
N HIS A 218 -19.13 -6.70 -10.98
CA HIS A 218 -18.32 -7.91 -10.76
C HIS A 218 -17.23 -8.16 -11.83
N GLU A 219 -17.31 -7.50 -12.98
CA GLU A 219 -16.28 -7.52 -14.03
C GLU A 219 -15.28 -6.35 -13.87
N LEU A 220 -15.40 -5.57 -12.81
CA LEU A 220 -14.64 -4.32 -12.56
C LEU A 220 -14.86 -3.24 -13.63
N LYS A 221 -16.01 -3.24 -14.30
CA LYS A 221 -16.44 -2.20 -15.21
C LYS A 221 -17.26 -1.14 -14.47
N PRO A 222 -17.19 0.15 -14.88
CA PRO A 222 -18.00 1.20 -14.27
C PRO A 222 -19.49 0.85 -14.25
N PHE A 223 -20.14 1.14 -13.13
CA PHE A 223 -21.55 0.88 -12.90
C PHE A 223 -22.21 2.11 -12.27
N GLU A 224 -23.31 2.56 -12.87
CA GLU A 224 -24.15 3.63 -12.32
C GLU A 224 -25.44 3.01 -11.77
N PRO A 225 -25.61 3.04 -10.42
CA PRO A 225 -26.80 2.46 -9.83
C PRO A 225 -28.04 3.33 -10.11
N HIS A 226 -29.17 2.70 -10.42
CA HIS A 226 -30.46 3.39 -10.37
C HIS A 226 -30.76 3.84 -8.93
N ASN A 227 -31.41 4.99 -8.76
CA ASN A 227 -31.73 5.59 -7.46
C ASN A 227 -32.55 4.71 -6.50
N THR A 228 -33.10 3.60 -6.98
CA THR A 228 -33.89 2.62 -6.22
C THR A 228 -33.07 1.49 -5.61
N ILE A 229 -31.80 1.35 -6.00
CA ILE A 229 -30.94 0.25 -5.52
C ILE A 229 -30.44 0.60 -4.12
N GLU A 230 -30.66 -0.33 -3.18
CA GLU A 230 -30.10 -0.30 -1.83
C GLU A 230 -29.09 -1.43 -1.66
N PHE A 231 -27.95 -1.16 -1.06
CA PHE A 231 -26.87 -2.12 -0.92
C PHE A 231 -26.74 -2.63 0.52
N ILE A 232 -26.34 -3.88 0.67
CA ILE A 232 -25.74 -4.41 1.89
C ILE A 232 -24.23 -4.18 1.77
N ALA A 233 -23.72 -3.19 2.50
CA ALA A 233 -22.29 -2.89 2.50
C ALA A 233 -21.54 -3.86 3.40
N PHE A 234 -20.39 -4.38 2.94
CA PHE A 234 -19.54 -5.24 3.77
C PHE A 234 -18.06 -4.96 3.54
N SER A 235 -17.25 -5.15 4.59
CA SER A 235 -15.80 -5.01 4.48
C SER A 235 -15.06 -5.77 5.60
N ALA A 236 -13.79 -6.12 5.31
CA ALA A 236 -12.84 -6.70 6.24
C ALA A 236 -11.58 -5.82 6.32
N LEU A 237 -11.77 -4.58 6.72
CA LEU A 237 -10.74 -3.57 6.88
C LEU A 237 -10.39 -3.38 8.36
N GLY A 238 -9.20 -2.83 8.63
CA GLY A 238 -8.84 -2.41 9.99
C GLY A 238 -9.73 -1.30 10.57
N ASP A 239 -10.54 -0.63 9.71
CA ASP A 239 -11.56 0.36 10.09
C ASP A 239 -12.73 0.26 9.10
N ASN A 240 -13.69 -0.62 9.40
CA ASN A 240 -14.90 -0.82 8.59
C ASN A 240 -15.83 0.39 8.63
N GLU A 241 -15.90 1.10 9.76
CA GLU A 241 -16.77 2.27 9.93
C GLU A 241 -16.39 3.41 8.98
N GLN A 242 -15.10 3.59 8.71
CA GLN A 242 -14.63 4.57 7.74
C GLN A 242 -15.17 4.27 6.33
N PHE A 243 -15.26 3.00 5.96
CA PHE A 243 -15.83 2.58 4.67
C PHE A 243 -17.31 2.91 4.60
N PHE A 244 -18.11 2.54 5.61
CA PHE A 244 -19.54 2.81 5.64
C PHE A 244 -19.85 4.31 5.61
N LYS A 245 -19.15 5.12 6.40
CA LYS A 245 -19.27 6.58 6.37
C LYS A 245 -18.92 7.18 5.01
N THR A 246 -17.95 6.59 4.31
CA THR A 246 -17.61 7.02 2.95
C THR A 246 -18.78 6.76 2.00
N LEU A 247 -19.42 5.59 2.06
CA LEU A 247 -20.61 5.28 1.23
C LEU A 247 -21.77 6.23 1.50
N GLU A 248 -22.05 6.51 2.77
CA GLU A 248 -23.09 7.46 3.17
C GLU A 248 -22.80 8.87 2.69
N GLY A 249 -21.55 9.32 2.82
CA GLY A 249 -21.10 10.63 2.33
C GLY A 249 -21.21 10.76 0.79
N LEU A 250 -21.18 9.66 0.06
CA LEU A 250 -21.42 9.59 -1.37
C LEU A 250 -22.91 9.49 -1.74
N GLY A 251 -23.80 9.47 -0.76
CA GLY A 251 -25.25 9.35 -0.98
C GLY A 251 -25.69 7.94 -1.38
N ILE A 252 -24.87 6.92 -1.18
CA ILE A 252 -25.21 5.54 -1.50
C ILE A 252 -26.15 4.99 -0.44
N LYS A 253 -27.32 4.48 -0.87
CA LYS A 253 -28.33 3.93 0.02
C LYS A 253 -27.92 2.56 0.55
N LEU A 254 -27.85 2.41 1.87
CA LEU A 254 -27.49 1.19 2.55
C LEU A 254 -28.71 0.56 3.23
N LYS A 255 -29.05 -0.67 2.85
CA LYS A 255 -30.04 -1.54 3.51
C LYS A 255 -29.46 -2.21 4.75
N GLY A 256 -28.14 -2.48 4.74
CA GLY A 256 -27.46 -3.15 5.86
C GLY A 256 -25.95 -2.98 5.82
N ARG A 257 -25.29 -3.32 6.93
CA ARG A 257 -23.82 -3.27 7.08
C ARG A 257 -23.33 -4.55 7.72
N LEU A 258 -22.28 -5.16 7.15
CA LEU A 258 -21.62 -6.34 7.67
C LEU A 258 -20.13 -6.04 7.87
N SER A 259 -19.68 -6.11 9.12
CA SER A 259 -18.27 -5.91 9.48
C SER A 259 -17.59 -7.24 9.72
N PHE A 260 -16.49 -7.50 9.01
CA PHE A 260 -15.65 -8.67 9.22
C PHE A 260 -14.30 -8.26 9.84
N PRO A 261 -13.61 -9.18 10.52
CA PRO A 261 -12.25 -8.94 11.00
C PRO A 261 -11.29 -8.59 9.87
N ASP A 262 -10.27 -7.76 10.13
CA ASP A 262 -9.27 -7.38 9.11
C ASP A 262 -8.61 -8.61 8.48
N HIS A 263 -8.52 -8.61 7.15
CA HIS A 263 -8.04 -9.72 6.33
C HIS A 263 -8.89 -11.01 6.39
N TRP A 264 -10.18 -10.90 6.65
CA TRP A 264 -11.11 -12.04 6.55
C TRP A 264 -11.09 -12.65 5.15
N ASP A 265 -11.15 -13.99 5.05
CA ASP A 265 -11.03 -14.73 3.78
C ASP A 265 -12.38 -15.04 3.10
N TYR A 266 -13.48 -14.60 3.70
CA TYR A 266 -14.85 -14.78 3.24
C TYR A 266 -15.29 -16.23 3.00
N LYS A 267 -14.59 -17.22 3.54
CA LYS A 267 -15.04 -18.62 3.49
C LYS A 267 -16.38 -18.75 4.21
N GLY A 268 -17.35 -19.36 3.51
CA GLY A 268 -18.71 -19.52 4.01
C GLY A 268 -19.60 -18.28 3.90
N PHE A 269 -19.10 -17.16 3.40
CA PHE A 269 -19.94 -16.01 3.06
C PHE A 269 -20.67 -16.28 1.75
N THR A 270 -22.00 -16.44 1.83
CA THR A 270 -22.86 -16.70 0.67
C THR A 270 -23.83 -15.53 0.51
N PRO A 271 -23.60 -14.62 -0.43
CA PRO A 271 -24.53 -13.55 -0.75
C PRO A 271 -25.86 -14.14 -1.26
N LYS A 272 -26.99 -13.57 -0.84
CA LYS A 272 -28.30 -13.93 -1.37
C LYS A 272 -28.45 -13.37 -2.79
N GLU A 273 -29.08 -14.13 -3.67
CA GLU A 273 -29.23 -13.76 -5.09
C GLU A 273 -30.11 -12.53 -5.33
N ASP A 274 -31.09 -12.31 -4.45
CA ASP A 274 -32.06 -11.21 -4.50
C ASP A 274 -31.58 -9.90 -3.81
N GLU A 275 -30.36 -9.88 -3.29
CA GLU A 275 -29.78 -8.72 -2.60
C GLU A 275 -28.57 -8.18 -3.36
N PHE A 276 -28.37 -6.86 -3.31
CA PHE A 276 -27.19 -6.20 -3.86
C PHE A 276 -26.15 -5.92 -2.77
N TYR A 277 -24.94 -6.30 -3.02
CA TYR A 277 -23.84 -6.15 -2.07
C TYR A 277 -22.80 -5.17 -2.58
N LEU A 278 -22.22 -4.38 -1.65
CA LEU A 278 -21.18 -3.40 -1.97
C LEU A 278 -19.99 -3.56 -1.05
N THR A 279 -18.80 -3.69 -1.62
CA THR A 279 -17.58 -3.91 -0.85
C THR A 279 -16.41 -3.08 -1.38
N THR A 280 -15.23 -3.25 -0.78
CA THR A 280 -13.99 -2.64 -1.23
C THR A 280 -13.30 -3.49 -2.30
N LEU A 281 -12.44 -2.86 -3.11
CA LEU A 281 -11.64 -3.61 -4.08
C LEU A 281 -10.70 -4.62 -3.41
N LYS A 282 -10.16 -4.29 -2.20
CA LYS A 282 -9.33 -5.20 -1.40
C LYS A 282 -10.08 -6.46 -0.95
N ASP A 283 -11.36 -6.34 -0.66
CA ASP A 283 -12.18 -7.47 -0.23
C ASP A 283 -12.70 -8.27 -1.42
N PHE A 284 -13.07 -7.56 -2.50
CA PHE A 284 -13.59 -8.19 -3.71
C PHE A 284 -12.62 -9.21 -4.33
N VAL A 285 -11.32 -8.93 -4.36
CA VAL A 285 -10.33 -9.86 -4.94
C VAL A 285 -10.20 -11.19 -4.20
N LYS A 286 -10.76 -11.29 -2.99
CA LYS A 286 -10.84 -12.53 -2.18
C LYS A 286 -12.10 -13.33 -2.44
N LEU A 287 -13.07 -12.76 -3.15
CA LEU A 287 -14.36 -13.34 -3.39
C LEU A 287 -14.43 -13.99 -4.76
N ARG A 288 -15.35 -14.95 -4.89
CA ARG A 288 -15.79 -15.38 -6.20
C ARG A 288 -16.61 -14.24 -6.83
N PRO A 289 -16.32 -13.81 -8.06
CA PRO A 289 -17.10 -12.77 -8.72
C PRO A 289 -18.55 -13.23 -8.90
N LEU A 290 -19.51 -12.51 -8.33
CA LEU A 290 -20.94 -12.75 -8.46
C LEU A 290 -21.61 -11.47 -9.01
N PRO A 291 -22.63 -11.61 -9.89
CA PRO A 291 -23.26 -10.48 -10.57
C PRO A 291 -23.88 -9.43 -9.64
N ASN A 292 -24.23 -9.82 -8.42
CA ASN A 292 -24.85 -8.97 -7.42
C ASN A 292 -23.85 -8.38 -6.39
N ILE A 293 -22.53 -8.55 -6.62
CA ILE A 293 -21.48 -7.91 -5.81
C ILE A 293 -20.87 -6.77 -6.61
N PHE A 294 -20.92 -5.58 -6.01
CA PHE A 294 -20.37 -4.33 -6.52
C PHE A 294 -19.20 -3.86 -5.66
N VAL A 295 -18.38 -3.00 -6.23
CA VAL A 295 -17.14 -2.54 -5.61
C VAL A 295 -17.09 -1.02 -5.61
N LEU A 296 -16.72 -0.43 -4.49
CA LEU A 296 -16.31 0.96 -4.45
C LEU A 296 -14.82 1.05 -4.79
N ASP A 297 -14.49 1.73 -5.89
CA ASP A 297 -13.13 2.12 -6.27
C ASP A 297 -12.97 3.63 -6.16
N PHE A 298 -11.75 4.09 -6.00
CA PHE A 298 -11.38 5.50 -5.98
C PHE A 298 -9.97 5.70 -6.51
N GLU A 299 -9.70 6.88 -6.98
CA GLU A 299 -8.37 7.33 -7.33
C GLU A 299 -7.73 8.06 -6.16
N VAL A 300 -6.41 8.03 -6.11
CA VAL A 300 -5.63 8.83 -5.17
C VAL A 300 -4.96 9.95 -5.94
N ASP A 301 -4.98 11.14 -5.36
CA ASP A 301 -4.27 12.31 -5.84
C ASP A 301 -3.26 12.77 -4.78
N VAL A 302 -2.03 12.99 -5.20
CA VAL A 302 -0.95 13.50 -4.36
C VAL A 302 -0.21 14.58 -5.15
N PRO A 303 -0.71 15.82 -5.12
CA PRO A 303 -0.18 16.92 -5.93
C PRO A 303 1.33 17.12 -5.74
N GLY A 304 2.08 17.21 -6.83
CA GLY A 304 3.52 17.43 -6.87
C GLY A 304 4.39 16.20 -6.57
N LEU A 305 3.78 15.06 -6.18
CA LEU A 305 4.57 13.86 -5.83
C LEU A 305 5.20 13.21 -7.07
N GLU A 306 4.48 13.17 -8.19
CA GLU A 306 4.99 12.57 -9.43
C GLU A 306 6.25 13.30 -9.91
N GLU A 307 6.19 14.62 -9.99
CA GLU A 307 7.32 15.48 -10.39
C GLU A 307 8.50 15.31 -9.46
N PHE A 308 8.26 15.32 -8.14
CA PHE A 308 9.29 15.10 -7.14
C PHE A 308 9.98 13.73 -7.32
N VAL A 309 9.20 12.67 -7.53
CA VAL A 309 9.74 11.32 -7.75
C VAL A 309 10.55 11.25 -9.02
N LYS A 310 10.04 11.82 -10.12
CA LYS A 310 10.77 11.88 -11.41
C LYS A 310 12.08 12.64 -11.28
N ASP A 311 12.08 13.75 -10.58
CA ASP A 311 13.29 14.55 -10.34
C ASP A 311 14.34 13.80 -9.54
N VAL A 312 13.95 13.13 -8.46
CA VAL A 312 14.89 12.41 -7.60
C VAL A 312 15.44 11.15 -8.28
N ILE A 313 14.59 10.42 -9.00
CA ILE A 313 14.95 9.10 -9.55
C ILE A 313 15.66 9.24 -10.90
N PHE A 314 15.16 10.07 -11.81
CA PHE A 314 15.64 10.08 -13.20
C PHE A 314 16.67 11.20 -13.46
N ARG A 315 16.63 12.34 -12.78
CA ARG A 315 17.69 13.37 -12.95
C ARG A 315 19.02 12.93 -12.36
N LYS A 316 19.05 12.14 -11.27
CA LYS A 316 20.30 11.57 -10.74
C LYS A 316 20.97 10.58 -11.70
N ALA A 317 20.23 9.92 -12.57
CA ALA A 317 20.79 9.03 -13.58
C ALA A 317 21.60 9.78 -14.65
N CYS A 318 21.24 11.03 -14.98
CA CYS A 318 21.97 11.85 -15.97
C CYS A 318 23.24 12.50 -15.41
N SER A 319 23.37 12.68 -14.09
CA SER A 319 24.55 13.31 -13.49
C SER A 319 25.68 12.32 -13.14
N GLY A 320 25.50 11.02 -13.34
CA GLY A 320 26.50 9.97 -13.10
C GLY A 320 27.25 9.50 -14.35
N CYS A 321 27.01 10.07 -15.53
CA CYS A 321 27.71 9.79 -16.79
C CYS A 321 28.65 10.94 -17.24
N GLY A 322 29.22 11.65 -16.28
CA GLY A 322 30.25 12.66 -16.50
C GLY A 322 31.58 12.25 -15.90
#